data_43de3d29902bd9e4f0b1b68e8134441f
#
_entry.id   43de3d29902bd9e4f0b1b68e8134441f
#
_cell.length_a   1.000
_cell.length_b   1.000
_cell.length_c   1.000
_cell.angle_alpha   90.00
_cell.angle_beta   90.00
_cell.angle_gamma   90.00
#
_symmetry.space_group_name_H-M   'P 1'
#
loop_
_entity.id
_entity.type
_entity.pdbx_description
1 polymer ?
#
loop_
_entity_poly.entity_id
_entity_poly.type
_entity_poly.pdbx_seq_one_letter_code
_entity_poly.pdbx_strand_id
1 'polypeptide(L)'
;LIGLVGSEMCIRDSAYCGIGTIGLTAADHAKQVVGVELNRDAVHDAIGNAKHNGVKNARFFAADATQWIGEAAAAGERADVIFMDPPREGSTPQFIESVARMASKRVVYVSCNPVTLARDLELLTRKGYKVESSTPVDMFPHSEHIEVVCSMVRVKKH
;
A
#
# COMPACT_ATOMS: atom_id res chain seq x y z
N LEU A 1 0.55 -12.59 -1.61
CA LEU A 1 0.12 -11.28 -2.16
C LEU A 1 -0.72 -11.45 -3.44
N ILE A 2 -0.34 -12.34 -4.36
CA ILE A 2 -1.04 -12.58 -5.63
C ILE A 2 -2.48 -13.09 -5.40
N GLY A 3 -2.71 -13.94 -4.41
CA GLY A 3 -4.04 -14.46 -4.08
C GLY A 3 -5.02 -13.43 -3.49
N LEU A 4 -4.55 -12.24 -3.14
CA LEU A 4 -5.36 -11.17 -2.54
C LEU A 4 -5.98 -10.23 -3.58
N VAL A 5 -5.70 -10.43 -4.87
CA VAL A 5 -5.99 -9.46 -5.90
C VAL A 5 -6.72 -10.11 -7.07
N GLY A 6 -7.99 -9.76 -7.25
CA GLY A 6 -8.80 -10.22 -8.39
C GLY A 6 -8.32 -9.66 -9.74
N SER A 7 -8.72 -10.31 -10.84
CA SER A 7 -8.10 -10.24 -12.17
C SER A 7 -8.29 -8.96 -12.99
N GLU A 8 -8.96 -7.92 -12.50
CA GLU A 8 -9.18 -6.68 -13.30
C GLU A 8 -9.10 -5.42 -12.44
N MET A 9 -7.87 -4.99 -12.11
CA MET A 9 -7.68 -3.74 -11.40
C MET A 9 -7.03 -2.66 -12.26
N CYS A 10 -7.63 -1.48 -12.28
CA CYS A 10 -7.20 -0.41 -13.17
C CYS A 10 -5.98 0.36 -12.68
N ILE A 11 -5.86 0.61 -11.38
CA ILE A 11 -4.76 1.40 -10.78
C ILE A 11 -4.44 0.81 -9.41
N ARG A 12 -3.15 0.77 -9.06
CA ARG A 12 -2.64 0.38 -7.75
C ARG A 12 -1.64 1.40 -7.27
N ASP A 13 -1.87 1.95 -6.10
CA ASP A 13 -0.93 2.82 -5.43
C ASP A 13 -0.15 2.04 -4.38
N SER A 14 1.16 2.20 -4.36
CA SER A 14 2.07 1.65 -3.36
C SER A 14 2.70 2.82 -2.60
N ALA A 15 2.17 3.11 -1.43
CA ALA A 15 2.73 4.11 -0.54
C ALA A 15 3.84 3.50 0.31
N TYR A 16 4.90 4.27 0.52
CA TYR A 16 6.14 3.80 1.15
C TYR A 16 6.76 2.64 0.35
N CYS A 17 6.89 2.85 -0.97
CA CYS A 17 7.16 1.74 -1.87
C CYS A 17 8.62 1.22 -1.83
N GLY A 18 9.54 1.92 -1.16
CA GLY A 18 10.94 1.56 -1.12
C GLY A 18 11.51 1.38 -2.53
N ILE A 19 12.20 0.27 -2.75
CA ILE A 19 12.76 -0.13 -4.06
C ILE A 19 11.73 -0.74 -5.02
N GLY A 20 10.44 -0.61 -4.72
CA GLY A 20 9.33 -0.99 -5.59
C GLY A 20 8.87 -2.44 -5.51
N THR A 21 9.37 -3.26 -4.60
CA THR A 21 9.15 -4.71 -4.56
C THR A 21 7.68 -5.10 -4.59
N ILE A 22 6.85 -4.51 -3.72
CA ILE A 22 5.42 -4.84 -3.62
C ILE A 22 4.69 -4.44 -4.90
N GLY A 23 4.91 -3.21 -5.37
CA GLY A 23 4.28 -2.68 -6.57
C GLY A 23 4.66 -3.47 -7.83
N LEU A 24 5.94 -3.79 -7.99
CA LEU A 24 6.44 -4.57 -9.14
C LEU A 24 5.89 -5.98 -9.16
N THR A 25 5.84 -6.67 -8.00
CA THR A 25 5.24 -8.01 -7.90
C THR A 25 3.74 -8.00 -8.27
N ALA A 26 3.07 -6.89 -8.04
CA ALA A 26 1.65 -6.72 -8.36
C ALA A 26 1.39 -6.24 -9.79
N ALA A 27 2.42 -5.84 -10.54
CA ALA A 27 2.29 -5.18 -11.84
C ALA A 27 1.62 -6.04 -12.93
N ASP A 28 1.86 -7.36 -12.94
CA ASP A 28 1.26 -8.29 -13.90
C ASP A 28 -0.28 -8.37 -13.77
N HIS A 29 -0.82 -7.93 -12.63
CA HIS A 29 -2.25 -7.94 -12.32
C HIS A 29 -2.85 -6.53 -12.28
N ALA A 30 -2.16 -5.52 -12.80
CA ALA A 30 -2.60 -4.13 -12.80
C ALA A 30 -2.44 -3.50 -14.18
N LYS A 31 -3.36 -2.60 -14.54
CA LYS A 31 -3.16 -1.74 -15.72
C LYS A 31 -2.05 -0.73 -15.49
N GLN A 32 -1.95 -0.21 -14.28
CA GLN A 32 -0.94 0.75 -13.87
C GLN A 32 -0.61 0.58 -12.40
N VAL A 33 0.66 0.75 -12.07
CA VAL A 33 1.17 0.84 -10.70
C VAL A 33 1.82 2.20 -10.51
N VAL A 34 1.48 2.86 -9.40
CA VAL A 34 2.14 4.09 -8.95
C VAL A 34 2.81 3.79 -7.62
N GLY A 35 4.11 4.02 -7.53
CA GLY A 35 4.89 3.91 -6.31
C GLY A 35 5.32 5.28 -5.81
N VAL A 36 5.18 5.52 -4.51
CA VAL A 36 5.59 6.78 -3.87
C VAL A 36 6.51 6.46 -2.70
N GLU A 37 7.66 7.12 -2.67
CA GLU A 37 8.70 6.93 -1.68
C GLU A 37 9.42 8.25 -1.44
N LEU A 38 9.74 8.54 -0.19
CA LEU A 38 10.43 9.78 0.19
C LEU A 38 11.91 9.73 -0.21
N ASN A 39 12.55 8.58 -0.10
CA ASN A 39 13.96 8.39 -0.42
C ASN A 39 14.18 8.33 -1.93
N ARG A 40 14.88 9.34 -2.46
CA ARG A 40 15.18 9.45 -3.90
C ARG A 40 16.03 8.31 -4.45
N ASP A 41 16.96 7.78 -3.66
CA ASP A 41 17.80 6.68 -4.07
C ASP A 41 16.99 5.39 -4.21
N ALA A 42 16.08 5.13 -3.27
CA ALA A 42 15.15 4.02 -3.36
C ALA A 42 14.20 4.13 -4.57
N VAL A 43 13.74 5.35 -4.91
CA VAL A 43 12.96 5.59 -6.14
C VAL A 43 13.79 5.30 -7.40
N HIS A 44 15.05 5.73 -7.43
CA HIS A 44 15.96 5.42 -8.53
C HIS A 44 16.12 3.90 -8.70
N ASP A 45 16.34 3.19 -7.60
CA ASP A 45 16.42 1.72 -7.60
C ASP A 45 15.12 1.06 -8.04
N ALA A 46 13.95 1.57 -7.60
CA ALA A 46 12.64 1.07 -8.05
C ALA A 46 12.47 1.18 -9.57
N ILE A 47 12.89 2.31 -10.16
CA ILE A 47 12.88 2.51 -11.62
C ILE A 47 13.85 1.54 -12.30
N GLY A 48 15.03 1.33 -11.73
CA GLY A 48 16.03 0.34 -12.21
C GLY A 48 15.47 -1.08 -12.17
N ASN A 49 14.84 -1.46 -11.07
CA ASN A 49 14.20 -2.75 -10.88
C ASN A 49 13.04 -2.98 -11.87
N ALA A 50 12.22 -1.95 -12.12
CA ALA A 50 11.17 -2.03 -13.13
C ALA A 50 11.74 -2.34 -14.51
N LYS A 51 12.79 -1.62 -14.92
CA LYS A 51 13.48 -1.84 -16.21
C LYS A 51 14.09 -3.23 -16.29
N HIS A 52 14.80 -3.66 -15.24
CA HIS A 52 15.45 -4.97 -15.18
C HIS A 52 14.46 -6.12 -15.34
N ASN A 53 13.26 -5.99 -14.72
CA ASN A 53 12.20 -6.99 -14.77
C ASN A 53 11.22 -6.80 -15.94
N GLY A 54 11.47 -5.87 -16.85
CA GLY A 54 10.63 -5.62 -18.03
C GLY A 54 9.24 -5.05 -17.71
N VAL A 55 9.03 -4.51 -16.50
CA VAL A 55 7.75 -3.93 -16.06
C VAL A 55 7.61 -2.54 -16.69
N LYS A 56 6.59 -2.36 -17.54
CA LYS A 56 6.35 -1.13 -18.32
C LYS A 56 5.21 -0.27 -17.77
N ASN A 57 4.38 -0.82 -16.93
CA ASN A 57 3.17 -0.21 -16.38
C ASN A 57 3.34 0.32 -14.95
N ALA A 58 4.58 0.43 -14.46
CA ALA A 58 4.89 1.01 -13.15
C ALA A 58 5.56 2.38 -13.30
N ARG A 59 5.19 3.31 -12.43
CA ARG A 59 5.79 4.64 -12.30
C ARG A 59 6.10 4.89 -10.84
N PHE A 60 7.26 5.53 -10.56
CA PHE A 60 7.73 5.80 -9.21
C PHE A 60 8.02 7.28 -9.04
N PHE A 61 7.64 7.85 -7.89
CA PHE A 61 7.76 9.27 -7.58
C PHE A 61 8.42 9.47 -6.22
N ALA A 62 9.39 10.40 -6.18
CA ALA A 62 10.04 10.82 -4.95
C ALA A 62 9.19 11.90 -4.28
N ALA A 63 8.36 11.51 -3.29
CA ALA A 63 7.47 12.41 -2.58
C ALA A 63 7.12 11.86 -1.19
N ASP A 64 6.61 12.74 -0.31
CA ASP A 64 5.97 12.32 0.93
C ASP A 64 4.65 11.61 0.62
N ALA A 65 4.49 10.38 1.10
CA ALA A 65 3.32 9.55 0.80
C ALA A 65 2.02 10.17 1.35
N THR A 66 2.07 10.85 2.51
CA THR A 66 0.90 11.50 3.12
C THR A 66 0.44 12.69 2.28
N GLN A 67 1.38 13.50 1.82
CA GLN A 67 1.08 14.63 0.95
C GLN A 67 0.56 14.16 -0.40
N TRP A 68 1.26 13.23 -1.05
CA TRP A 68 0.89 12.68 -2.34
C TRP A 68 -0.54 12.14 -2.36
N ILE A 69 -0.87 11.23 -1.44
CA ILE A 69 -2.22 10.64 -1.41
C ILE A 69 -3.29 11.66 -1.04
N GLY A 70 -2.92 12.69 -0.26
CA GLY A 70 -3.81 13.81 0.06
C GLY A 70 -4.18 14.63 -1.16
N GLU A 71 -3.19 14.96 -1.99
CA GLU A 71 -3.37 15.68 -3.26
C GLU A 71 -4.17 14.86 -4.28
N ALA A 72 -3.83 13.57 -4.44
CA ALA A 72 -4.56 12.65 -5.30
C ALA A 72 -6.04 12.53 -4.89
N ALA A 73 -6.30 12.35 -3.59
CA ALA A 73 -7.66 12.30 -3.05
C ALA A 73 -8.42 13.62 -3.25
N ALA A 74 -7.74 14.77 -3.12
CA ALA A 74 -8.34 16.09 -3.36
C ALA A 74 -8.65 16.32 -4.85
N ALA A 75 -7.81 15.81 -5.74
CA ALA A 75 -8.02 15.83 -7.19
C ALA A 75 -9.12 14.85 -7.66
N GLY A 76 -9.66 14.04 -6.76
CA GLY A 76 -10.69 13.04 -7.10
C GLY A 76 -10.14 11.79 -7.78
N GLU A 77 -8.84 11.56 -7.70
CA GLU A 77 -8.22 10.35 -8.22
C GLU A 77 -8.72 9.11 -7.47
N ARG A 78 -8.66 7.97 -8.14
CA ARG A 78 -9.13 6.69 -7.61
C ARG A 78 -8.06 5.62 -7.80
N ALA A 79 -7.88 4.80 -6.79
CA ALA A 79 -7.11 3.58 -6.87
C ALA A 79 -7.99 2.39 -6.48
N ASP A 80 -7.92 1.29 -7.23
CA ASP A 80 -8.68 0.08 -6.86
C ASP A 80 -8.06 -0.58 -5.63
N VAL A 81 -6.73 -0.59 -5.54
CA VAL A 81 -5.97 -1.13 -4.40
C VAL A 81 -4.91 -0.14 -3.98
N ILE A 82 -4.78 0.05 -2.68
CA ILE A 82 -3.68 0.76 -2.06
C ILE A 82 -2.86 -0.24 -1.25
N PHE A 83 -1.58 -0.36 -1.57
CA PHE A 83 -0.58 -1.02 -0.74
C PHE A 83 0.07 0.03 0.16
N MET A 84 0.26 -0.30 1.41
CA MET A 84 0.97 0.55 2.35
C MET A 84 1.90 -0.27 3.24
N ASP A 85 3.14 0.17 3.33
CA ASP A 85 4.19 -0.44 4.15
C ASP A 85 4.88 0.67 4.95
N PRO A 86 4.18 1.29 5.91
CA PRO A 86 4.70 2.41 6.66
C PRO A 86 5.81 1.99 7.64
N PRO A 87 6.59 2.93 8.15
CA PRO A 87 7.60 2.67 9.17
C PRO A 87 6.98 2.14 10.48
N ARG A 88 7.83 1.76 11.46
CA ARG A 88 7.41 1.12 12.73
C ARG A 88 6.41 1.94 13.54
N GLU A 89 6.40 3.25 13.37
CA GLU A 89 5.44 4.18 14.00
C GLU A 89 4.02 4.03 13.44
N GLY A 90 3.86 3.28 12.36
CA GLY A 90 2.62 3.14 11.63
C GLY A 90 2.32 4.33 10.71
N SER A 91 1.09 4.41 10.26
CA SER A 91 0.63 5.46 9.37
C SER A 91 0.08 6.66 10.15
N THR A 92 0.00 7.80 9.48
CA THR A 92 -0.61 9.00 10.07
C THR A 92 -2.13 8.99 9.93
N PRO A 93 -2.89 9.59 10.86
CA PRO A 93 -4.34 9.74 10.70
C PRO A 93 -4.72 10.47 9.41
N GLN A 94 -3.91 11.44 8.98
CA GLN A 94 -4.11 12.20 7.75
C GLN A 94 -3.96 11.31 6.51
N PHE A 95 -2.97 10.41 6.49
CA PHE A 95 -2.81 9.43 5.42
C PHE A 95 -4.02 8.51 5.34
N ILE A 96 -4.46 7.95 6.48
CA ILE A 96 -5.63 7.06 6.56
C ILE A 96 -6.92 7.76 6.10
N GLU A 97 -7.10 9.03 6.45
CA GLU A 97 -8.22 9.84 5.96
C GLU A 97 -8.20 9.95 4.43
N SER A 98 -7.03 10.21 3.85
CA SER A 98 -6.86 10.33 2.40
C SER A 98 -7.11 8.99 1.68
N VAL A 99 -6.63 7.88 2.22
CA VAL A 99 -6.96 6.51 1.75
C VAL A 99 -8.48 6.29 1.73
N ALA A 100 -9.16 6.70 2.79
CA ALA A 100 -10.62 6.56 2.87
C ALA A 100 -11.34 7.43 1.84
N ARG A 101 -10.85 8.64 1.57
CA ARG A 101 -11.39 9.56 0.55
C ARG A 101 -11.19 9.04 -0.87
N MET A 102 -10.06 8.42 -1.18
CA MET A 102 -9.82 7.75 -2.47
C MET A 102 -10.81 6.60 -2.72
N ALA A 103 -11.45 6.13 -1.69
CA ALA A 103 -12.51 5.12 -1.78
C ALA A 103 -12.06 3.80 -2.42
N SER A 104 -10.80 3.43 -2.23
CA SER A 104 -10.23 2.19 -2.78
C SER A 104 -11.02 0.96 -2.36
N LYS A 105 -11.17 0.02 -3.28
CA LYS A 105 -11.92 -1.22 -3.01
C LYS A 105 -11.20 -2.08 -1.97
N ARG A 106 -9.87 -2.01 -1.95
CA ARG A 106 -9.00 -2.80 -1.08
C ARG A 106 -7.81 -1.98 -0.57
N VAL A 107 -7.45 -2.20 0.66
CA VAL A 107 -6.19 -1.75 1.25
C VAL A 107 -5.41 -2.98 1.71
N VAL A 108 -4.15 -3.08 1.31
CA VAL A 108 -3.22 -4.10 1.79
C VAL A 108 -2.18 -3.40 2.63
N TYR A 109 -2.16 -3.70 3.92
CA TYR A 109 -1.25 -3.13 4.89
C TYR A 109 -0.19 -4.17 5.27
N VAL A 110 1.07 -3.87 4.99
CA VAL A 110 2.22 -4.61 5.49
C VAL A 110 2.77 -3.88 6.71
N SER A 111 3.07 -4.57 7.79
CA SER A 111 3.52 -3.93 9.02
C SER A 111 4.52 -4.79 9.78
N CYS A 112 5.61 -4.18 10.19
CA CYS A 112 6.60 -4.76 11.10
C CYS A 112 6.27 -4.50 12.60
N ASN A 113 5.13 -3.85 12.91
CA ASN A 113 4.72 -3.55 14.29
C ASN A 113 3.23 -3.82 14.50
N PRO A 114 2.85 -4.94 15.14
CA PRO A 114 1.45 -5.30 15.35
C PRO A 114 0.66 -4.27 16.18
N VAL A 115 1.32 -3.54 17.08
CA VAL A 115 0.66 -2.55 17.96
C VAL A 115 0.18 -1.35 17.14
N THR A 116 1.07 -0.77 16.33
CA THR A 116 0.70 0.35 15.46
C THR A 116 -0.26 -0.09 14.36
N LEU A 117 -0.10 -1.31 13.85
CA LEU A 117 -1.06 -1.90 12.91
C LEU A 117 -2.47 -1.94 13.52
N ALA A 118 -2.65 -2.44 14.73
CA ALA A 118 -3.96 -2.52 15.37
C ALA A 118 -4.64 -1.14 15.48
N ARG A 119 -3.88 -0.11 15.86
CA ARG A 119 -4.34 1.29 15.90
C ARG A 119 -4.83 1.76 14.51
N ASP A 120 -4.05 1.52 13.50
CA ASP A 120 -4.32 2.00 12.15
C ASP A 120 -5.48 1.23 11.50
N LEU A 121 -5.59 -0.07 11.76
CA LEU A 121 -6.74 -0.87 11.34
C LEU A 121 -8.05 -0.41 11.99
N GLU A 122 -8.00 0.01 13.26
CA GLU A 122 -9.17 0.61 13.94
C GLU A 122 -9.61 1.88 13.21
N LEU A 123 -8.67 2.77 12.87
CA LEU A 123 -8.98 3.99 12.13
C LEU A 123 -9.59 3.68 10.74
N LEU A 124 -9.00 2.75 9.98
CA LEU A 124 -9.53 2.32 8.68
C LEU A 124 -10.93 1.70 8.82
N THR A 125 -11.17 0.93 9.88
CA THR A 125 -12.49 0.33 10.14
C THR A 125 -13.55 1.40 10.38
N ARG A 126 -13.25 2.43 11.17
CA ARG A 126 -14.13 3.59 11.37
C ARG A 126 -14.41 4.35 10.07
N LYS A 127 -13.54 4.25 9.07
CA LYS A 127 -13.68 4.85 7.74
C LYS A 127 -14.38 3.96 6.71
N GLY A 128 -14.90 2.81 7.13
CA GLY A 128 -15.73 1.93 6.30
C GLY A 128 -14.94 0.82 5.60
N TYR A 129 -13.82 0.43 6.15
CA TYR A 129 -13.10 -0.78 5.75
C TYR A 129 -13.35 -1.92 6.75
N LYS A 130 -13.25 -3.15 6.28
CA LYS A 130 -13.34 -4.36 7.08
C LYS A 130 -12.10 -5.21 6.84
N VAL A 131 -11.50 -5.72 7.90
CA VAL A 131 -10.44 -6.72 7.80
C VAL A 131 -11.01 -7.99 7.18
N GLU A 132 -10.43 -8.45 6.11
CA GLU A 132 -10.76 -9.69 5.42
C GLU A 132 -9.81 -10.81 5.82
N SER A 133 -8.52 -10.51 5.91
CA SER A 133 -7.49 -11.45 6.35
C SER A 133 -6.35 -10.73 7.04
N SER A 134 -5.68 -11.44 7.94
CA SER A 134 -4.44 -11.03 8.59
C SER A 134 -3.53 -12.24 8.67
N THR A 135 -2.34 -12.12 8.07
CA THR A 135 -1.37 -13.21 7.99
C THR A 135 -0.05 -12.74 8.60
N PRO A 136 0.36 -13.32 9.73
CA PRO A 136 1.69 -13.10 10.26
C PRO A 136 2.73 -13.84 9.42
N VAL A 137 3.89 -13.24 9.23
CA VAL A 137 5.03 -13.79 8.49
C VAL A 137 6.29 -13.64 9.32
N ASP A 138 6.90 -14.75 9.69
CA ASP A 138 8.19 -14.76 10.37
C ASP A 138 9.32 -14.61 9.35
N MET A 139 9.74 -13.37 9.12
CA MET A 139 10.85 -13.04 8.21
C MET A 139 12.22 -13.03 8.92
N PHE A 140 12.22 -12.97 10.24
CA PHE A 140 13.43 -12.87 11.06
C PHE A 140 13.42 -13.92 12.17
N PRO A 141 13.58 -15.23 11.83
CA PRO A 141 13.58 -16.31 12.82
C PRO A 141 14.55 -16.02 13.96
N HIS A 142 14.17 -16.39 15.17
CA HIS A 142 14.92 -16.12 16.41
C HIS A 142 14.97 -14.66 16.85
N SER A 143 14.11 -13.79 16.33
CA SER A 143 13.91 -12.43 16.81
C SER A 143 12.47 -12.19 17.28
N GLU A 144 12.22 -11.09 17.96
CA GLU A 144 10.86 -10.65 18.34
C GLU A 144 10.13 -9.93 17.19
N HIS A 145 10.74 -9.85 16.01
CA HIS A 145 10.20 -9.13 14.87
C HIS A 145 9.32 -10.05 14.03
N ILE A 146 8.09 -9.61 13.82
CA ILE A 146 7.12 -10.28 12.96
C ILE A 146 6.57 -9.28 11.96
N GLU A 147 6.45 -9.69 10.71
CA GLU A 147 5.70 -8.95 9.70
C GLU A 147 4.26 -9.43 9.69
N VAL A 148 3.32 -8.52 9.47
CA VAL A 148 1.91 -8.86 9.33
C VAL A 148 1.39 -8.27 8.03
N VAL A 149 0.83 -9.11 7.17
CA VAL A 149 0.12 -8.69 5.97
C VAL A 149 -1.37 -8.71 6.24
N CYS A 150 -1.99 -7.54 6.24
CA CYS A 150 -3.42 -7.39 6.49
C CYS A 150 -4.14 -6.91 5.23
N SER A 151 -5.16 -7.64 4.79
CA SER A 151 -6.05 -7.24 3.71
C SER A 151 -7.34 -6.69 4.26
N MET A 152 -7.72 -5.51 3.79
CA MET A 152 -8.99 -4.87 4.13
C MET A 152 -9.80 -4.60 2.86
N VAL A 153 -11.10 -4.76 2.96
CA VAL A 153 -12.05 -4.45 1.88
C VAL A 153 -13.00 -3.33 2.30
N ARG A 154 -13.37 -2.50 1.34
CA ARG A 154 -14.33 -1.44 1.58
C ARG A 154 -15.72 -2.03 1.73
N VAL A 155 -16.40 -1.68 2.80
CA VAL A 155 -17.81 -2.05 3.02
C VAL A 155 -18.69 -1.08 2.25
N LYS A 156 -19.59 -1.59 1.39
CA LYS A 156 -20.61 -0.77 0.76
C LYS A 156 -21.58 -0.30 1.87
N LYS A 157 -21.75 1.01 2.00
CA LYS A 157 -22.89 1.53 2.77
C LYS A 157 -24.15 1.18 1.97
N HIS A 158 -25.01 0.38 2.58
CA HIS A 158 -26.39 0.19 2.09
C HIS A 158 -27.20 1.44 2.32
#